data_10a7ca563fb875b31ec442d671d9619c
#
_entry.id   10a7ca563fb875b31ec442d671d9619c
#
_cell.length_a   1.000
_cell.length_b   1.000
_cell.length_c   1.000
_cell.angle_alpha   90.00
_cell.angle_beta   90.00
_cell.angle_gamma   90.00
#
_symmetry.space_group_name_H-M   'P 1'
#
loop_
_entity.id
_entity.type
_entity.pdbx_description
1 polymer ?
#
loop_
_entity_poly.entity_id
_entity_poly.type
_entity_poly.pdbx_seq_one_letter_code
_entity_poly.pdbx_strand_id
1 'polypeptide(L)'
;VSYLKQESPSTKLYVQSVLPVNDVYKKFSGHTSKKEQIKELNTKLKQNATAFNYTYIDLHTAFCDANGKMNEHHTNDGLHLKGDGYLLWKHLVYPYVFDLESKPSLLPKPQQLKWNNGYFPLSASTTILVDDSTLLKDALVLKNAMEQKGLEVKLADKVLDNVKYIQLRLGNVTAPLNQSEAYHLETTADKIVITANTSQGIYSGIQTLVQLMRNNVFVDASEITDWPAFAWRGFMVDVGRNYQSIKLLKQQIDVMAAYKLNIFHFHPTEDIAWRLQSKLYPQLTDPEYMLRDKGEYYTENDLKELINYCKERYITLVPEIDMPGHSAAFKRAMGVDMQSDEGLEIVKNIIKEFCDTYDVPYLHLGADEVKITNHKFLPEVIALTESLGKKVIGWEPGGN
;
A
#
# COMPACT_ATOMS: atom_id res chain seq x y z
N VAL A 1 -10.63 -12.15 19.58
CA VAL A 1 -9.40 -12.72 20.16
C VAL A 1 -9.53 -14.23 20.32
N SER A 2 -10.54 -14.73 21.06
CA SER A 2 -10.71 -16.16 21.31
C SER A 2 -10.75 -17.00 20.02
N TYR A 3 -11.52 -16.59 19.03
CA TYR A 3 -11.57 -17.22 17.71
C TYR A 3 -10.19 -17.28 17.03
N LEU A 4 -9.45 -16.16 16.98
CA LEU A 4 -8.11 -16.11 16.39
C LEU A 4 -7.12 -17.04 17.11
N LYS A 5 -7.23 -17.16 18.44
CA LYS A 5 -6.38 -18.09 19.22
C LYS A 5 -6.74 -19.55 18.98
N GLN A 6 -7.99 -19.84 18.69
CA GLN A 6 -8.44 -21.18 18.34
C GLN A 6 -7.90 -21.59 16.95
N GLU A 7 -8.03 -20.72 15.94
CA GLU A 7 -7.60 -20.99 14.57
C GLU A 7 -6.07 -20.92 14.40
N SER A 8 -5.39 -20.11 15.21
CA SER A 8 -3.93 -19.92 15.14
C SER A 8 -3.32 -19.78 16.53
N PRO A 9 -3.16 -20.89 17.28
CA PRO A 9 -2.72 -20.87 18.68
C PRO A 9 -1.35 -20.26 18.92
N SER A 10 -0.43 -20.38 17.95
CA SER A 10 0.94 -19.83 18.02
C SER A 10 1.03 -18.34 17.68
N THR A 11 -0.03 -17.73 17.17
CA THR A 11 -0.02 -16.33 16.77
C THR A 11 0.02 -15.40 17.98
N LYS A 12 1.00 -14.50 18.02
CA LYS A 12 1.04 -13.40 18.98
C LYS A 12 0.02 -12.35 18.57
N LEU A 13 -0.89 -12.01 19.47
CA LEU A 13 -1.93 -11.00 19.21
C LEU A 13 -1.56 -9.70 19.91
N TYR A 14 -1.66 -8.61 19.16
CA TYR A 14 -1.50 -7.26 19.65
C TYR A 14 -2.80 -6.49 19.43
N VAL A 15 -3.29 -5.84 20.48
CA VAL A 15 -4.51 -5.04 20.42
C VAL A 15 -4.15 -3.60 20.75
N GLN A 16 -4.35 -2.72 19.79
CA GLN A 16 -4.09 -1.29 19.95
C GLN A 16 -5.31 -0.61 20.60
N SER A 17 -5.05 0.40 21.42
CA SER A 17 -6.13 1.27 21.91
C SER A 17 -6.76 2.05 20.75
N VAL A 18 -8.04 2.38 20.90
CA VAL A 18 -8.70 3.36 20.04
C VAL A 18 -8.10 4.73 20.30
N LEU A 19 -7.78 5.46 19.26
CA LEU A 19 -7.19 6.80 19.35
C LEU A 19 -8.15 7.79 20.02
N PRO A 20 -7.64 8.87 20.68
CA PRO A 20 -8.49 9.93 21.19
C PRO A 20 -9.15 10.68 20.03
N VAL A 21 -10.19 11.44 20.35
CA VAL A 21 -10.89 12.32 19.42
C VAL A 21 -10.86 13.77 19.94
N ASN A 22 -11.09 14.74 19.06
CA ASN A 22 -11.12 16.16 19.43
C ASN A 22 -12.34 16.87 18.83
N ASP A 23 -13.27 17.24 19.68
CA ASP A 23 -14.54 17.90 19.35
C ASP A 23 -14.43 19.41 19.09
N VAL A 24 -13.27 20.02 19.36
CA VAL A 24 -13.01 21.46 19.15
C VAL A 24 -13.19 21.85 17.69
N TYR A 25 -12.91 20.94 16.75
CA TYR A 25 -13.05 21.19 15.31
C TYR A 25 -14.51 21.22 14.84
N LYS A 26 -15.48 20.82 15.69
CA LYS A 26 -16.91 20.76 15.36
C LYS A 26 -17.23 19.95 14.10
N LYS A 27 -16.37 18.97 13.78
CA LYS A 27 -16.52 18.03 12.67
C LYS A 27 -16.78 16.63 13.21
N PHE A 28 -17.47 15.81 12.42
CA PHE A 28 -17.73 14.40 12.74
C PHE A 28 -18.33 14.20 14.16
N SER A 29 -19.34 15.00 14.54
CA SER A 29 -19.90 15.03 15.90
C SER A 29 -20.35 13.65 16.41
N GLY A 30 -20.81 12.76 15.52
CA GLY A 30 -21.17 11.39 15.85
C GLY A 30 -19.99 10.54 16.37
N HIS A 31 -18.76 10.92 16.04
CA HIS A 31 -17.52 10.26 16.46
C HIS A 31 -16.77 11.08 17.51
N THR A 32 -16.54 12.37 17.27
CA THR A 32 -15.71 13.22 18.12
C THR A 32 -16.34 13.51 19.50
N SER A 33 -17.64 13.30 19.66
CA SER A 33 -18.33 13.35 20.96
C SER A 33 -18.12 12.11 21.85
N LYS A 34 -17.43 11.07 21.36
CA LYS A 34 -17.32 9.76 22.05
C LYS A 34 -16.10 9.62 22.95
N LYS A 35 -15.48 10.71 23.37
CA LYS A 35 -14.25 10.73 24.19
C LYS A 35 -14.31 9.79 25.40
N GLU A 36 -15.38 9.86 26.18
CA GLU A 36 -15.50 9.05 27.41
C GLU A 36 -15.75 7.57 27.10
N GLN A 37 -16.55 7.26 26.07
CA GLN A 37 -16.77 5.89 25.62
C GLN A 37 -15.46 5.26 25.10
N ILE A 38 -14.61 6.03 24.40
CA ILE A 38 -13.30 5.57 23.94
C ILE A 38 -12.41 5.23 25.13
N LYS A 39 -12.36 6.08 26.17
CA LYS A 39 -11.58 5.82 27.38
C LYS A 39 -12.07 4.57 28.12
N GLU A 40 -13.39 4.42 28.26
CA GLU A 40 -13.98 3.22 28.86
C GLU A 40 -13.62 1.95 28.08
N LEU A 41 -13.74 1.99 26.75
CA LEU A 41 -13.37 0.88 25.88
C LEU A 41 -11.88 0.52 26.03
N ASN A 42 -10.99 1.52 25.97
CA ASN A 42 -9.56 1.31 26.11
C ASN A 42 -9.20 0.73 27.49
N THR A 43 -9.87 1.18 28.53
CA THR A 43 -9.73 0.61 29.88
C THR A 43 -10.11 -0.87 29.90
N LYS A 44 -11.25 -1.23 29.30
CA LYS A 44 -11.68 -2.64 29.18
C LYS A 44 -10.71 -3.48 28.33
N LEU A 45 -10.23 -2.93 27.23
CA LEU A 45 -9.21 -3.62 26.40
C LEU A 45 -7.94 -3.89 27.22
N LYS A 46 -7.43 -2.91 27.96
CA LYS A 46 -6.25 -3.05 28.80
C LYS A 46 -6.45 -4.10 29.90
N GLN A 47 -7.57 -4.04 30.62
CA GLN A 47 -7.89 -4.97 31.73
C GLN A 47 -8.03 -6.42 31.26
N ASN A 48 -8.54 -6.64 30.07
CA ASN A 48 -8.78 -7.97 29.52
C ASN A 48 -7.56 -8.59 28.81
N ALA A 49 -6.44 -7.86 28.70
CA ALA A 49 -5.27 -8.31 27.95
C ALA A 49 -4.73 -9.66 28.41
N THR A 50 -4.58 -9.84 29.72
CA THR A 50 -4.11 -11.10 30.33
C THR A 50 -5.11 -12.22 30.14
N ALA A 51 -6.39 -11.98 30.40
CA ALA A 51 -7.44 -13.01 30.33
C ALA A 51 -7.60 -13.57 28.91
N PHE A 52 -7.40 -12.74 27.88
CA PHE A 52 -7.51 -13.13 26.47
C PHE A 52 -6.15 -13.34 25.78
N ASN A 53 -5.06 -13.29 26.54
CA ASN A 53 -3.70 -13.54 26.06
C ASN A 53 -3.32 -12.73 24.81
N TYR A 54 -3.42 -11.40 24.91
CA TYR A 54 -2.91 -10.45 23.91
C TYR A 54 -2.06 -9.37 24.58
N THR A 55 -1.17 -8.75 23.80
CA THR A 55 -0.42 -7.58 24.23
C THR A 55 -1.23 -6.32 23.91
N TYR A 56 -1.54 -5.51 24.93
CA TYR A 56 -2.20 -4.22 24.74
C TYR A 56 -1.17 -3.15 24.41
N ILE A 57 -1.40 -2.39 23.34
CA ILE A 57 -0.56 -1.23 22.93
C ILE A 57 -1.33 0.06 23.20
N ASP A 58 -0.82 0.88 24.12
CA ASP A 58 -1.42 2.15 24.45
C ASP A 58 -1.00 3.25 23.47
N LEU A 59 -1.78 3.46 22.44
CA LEU A 59 -1.64 4.60 21.54
C LEU A 59 -2.38 5.84 22.08
N HIS A 60 -3.53 5.62 22.75
CA HIS A 60 -4.42 6.69 23.17
C HIS A 60 -3.70 7.76 24.01
N THR A 61 -2.94 7.33 25.01
CA THR A 61 -2.24 8.24 25.92
C THR A 61 -1.23 9.13 25.18
N ALA A 62 -0.49 8.56 24.24
CA ALA A 62 0.53 9.29 23.49
C ALA A 62 -0.06 10.32 22.51
N PHE A 63 -1.30 10.10 22.07
CA PHE A 63 -1.98 11.01 21.14
C PHE A 63 -2.80 12.08 21.84
N CYS A 64 -2.93 12.04 23.18
CA CYS A 64 -3.68 13.02 23.95
C CYS A 64 -2.91 14.33 24.16
N ASP A 65 -3.65 15.44 24.18
CA ASP A 65 -3.23 16.69 24.80
C ASP A 65 -3.45 16.65 26.34
N ALA A 66 -3.16 17.75 27.03
CA ALA A 66 -3.36 17.88 28.46
C ALA A 66 -4.84 17.70 28.90
N ASN A 67 -5.78 17.87 27.99
CA ASN A 67 -7.23 17.73 28.25
C ASN A 67 -7.74 16.33 27.86
N GLY A 68 -6.88 15.42 27.45
CA GLY A 68 -7.21 14.07 26.99
C GLY A 68 -7.99 14.05 25.67
N LYS A 69 -7.81 15.05 24.82
CA LYS A 69 -8.30 15.11 23.44
C LYS A 69 -7.16 14.82 22.47
N MET A 70 -7.49 14.43 21.23
CA MET A 70 -6.44 14.26 20.21
C MET A 70 -5.69 15.59 20.02
N ASN A 71 -4.37 15.54 20.16
CA ASN A 71 -3.51 16.69 20.01
C ASN A 71 -3.58 17.24 18.58
N GLU A 72 -3.68 18.57 18.44
CA GLU A 72 -3.82 19.27 17.17
C GLU A 72 -2.63 19.07 16.22
N HIS A 73 -1.45 18.74 16.75
CA HIS A 73 -0.30 18.37 15.93
C HIS A 73 -0.52 17.08 15.14
N HIS A 74 -1.44 16.22 15.56
CA HIS A 74 -1.70 14.91 14.95
C HIS A 74 -2.98 14.86 14.11
N THR A 75 -3.82 15.90 14.16
CA THR A 75 -5.10 15.96 13.45
C THR A 75 -5.40 17.37 12.95
N ASN A 76 -6.22 17.48 11.91
CA ASN A 76 -6.76 18.75 11.42
C ASN A 76 -8.30 18.81 11.43
N ASP A 77 -8.94 17.75 11.91
CA ASP A 77 -10.40 17.64 11.95
C ASP A 77 -10.94 16.99 13.24
N GLY A 78 -10.03 16.51 14.08
CA GLY A 78 -10.36 15.90 15.37
C GLY A 78 -10.64 14.40 15.33
N LEU A 79 -10.55 13.77 14.17
CA LEU A 79 -10.79 12.33 13.96
C LEU A 79 -9.65 11.65 13.20
N HIS A 80 -9.24 12.20 12.05
CA HIS A 80 -8.23 11.62 11.18
C HIS A 80 -6.82 12.10 11.52
N LEU A 81 -5.82 11.24 11.28
CA LEU A 81 -4.42 11.56 11.52
C LEU A 81 -3.82 12.35 10.35
N LYS A 82 -2.93 13.28 10.69
CA LYS A 82 -1.97 13.92 9.77
C LYS A 82 -0.67 13.11 9.70
N GLY A 83 0.26 13.51 8.84
CA GLY A 83 1.57 12.87 8.69
C GLY A 83 2.33 12.68 10.01
N ASP A 84 2.38 13.71 10.88
CA ASP A 84 3.01 13.61 12.20
C ASP A 84 2.33 12.60 13.13
N GLY A 85 1.01 12.45 13.02
CA GLY A 85 0.27 11.43 13.74
C GLY A 85 0.64 10.01 13.28
N TYR A 86 0.79 9.79 11.98
CA TYR A 86 1.26 8.50 11.46
C TYR A 86 2.71 8.20 11.84
N LEU A 87 3.59 9.20 11.91
CA LEU A 87 4.95 9.02 12.39
C LEU A 87 4.99 8.62 13.86
N LEU A 88 4.19 9.27 14.71
CA LEU A 88 4.05 8.89 16.12
C LEU A 88 3.49 7.46 16.25
N TRP A 89 2.44 7.13 15.51
CA TRP A 89 1.87 5.78 15.50
C TRP A 89 2.91 4.72 15.13
N LYS A 90 3.63 4.93 14.03
CA LYS A 90 4.73 4.06 13.61
C LYS A 90 5.74 3.86 14.75
N HIS A 91 6.19 4.94 15.39
CA HIS A 91 7.16 4.89 16.47
C HIS A 91 6.68 4.03 17.66
N LEU A 92 5.43 4.20 18.06
CA LEU A 92 4.83 3.49 19.19
C LEU A 92 4.62 1.99 18.92
N VAL A 93 4.31 1.61 17.68
CA VAL A 93 4.06 0.21 17.30
C VAL A 93 5.35 -0.52 16.95
N TYR A 94 6.39 0.19 16.53
CA TYR A 94 7.65 -0.37 16.06
C TYR A 94 8.27 -1.44 16.99
N PRO A 95 8.35 -1.26 18.34
CA PRO A 95 8.94 -2.26 19.24
C PRO A 95 8.19 -3.58 19.30
N TYR A 96 6.90 -3.59 18.92
CA TYR A 96 6.06 -4.79 18.92
C TYR A 96 6.12 -5.56 17.60
N VAL A 97 6.58 -4.91 16.54
CA VAL A 97 6.73 -5.51 15.21
C VAL A 97 8.13 -6.11 15.04
N PHE A 98 9.14 -5.52 15.69
CA PHE A 98 10.52 -5.93 15.56
C PHE A 98 11.06 -6.51 16.88
N ASP A 99 11.39 -7.80 16.86
CA ASP A 99 12.19 -8.42 17.91
C ASP A 99 13.66 -8.11 17.65
N LEU A 100 14.25 -7.23 18.46
CA LEU A 100 15.60 -6.71 18.26
C LEU A 100 16.70 -7.66 18.73
N GLU A 101 16.36 -8.71 19.49
CA GLU A 101 17.34 -9.63 20.11
C GLU A 101 17.48 -10.96 19.37
N SER A 102 16.56 -11.29 18.44
CA SER A 102 16.54 -12.55 17.69
C SER A 102 16.89 -12.36 16.22
N LYS A 103 16.85 -13.46 15.47
CA LYS A 103 16.93 -13.48 13.99
C LYS A 103 16.00 -12.44 13.36
N PRO A 104 16.31 -11.90 12.15
CA PRO A 104 15.49 -10.88 11.50
C PRO A 104 14.02 -11.28 11.43
N SER A 105 13.14 -10.41 11.92
CA SER A 105 11.71 -10.54 11.66
C SER A 105 11.43 -10.10 10.24
N LEU A 106 10.93 -11.03 9.42
CA LEU A 106 10.54 -10.77 8.05
C LEU A 106 9.07 -10.41 7.97
N LEU A 107 8.74 -9.39 7.20
CA LEU A 107 7.37 -8.93 7.01
C LEU A 107 7.06 -8.76 5.51
N PRO A 108 6.04 -9.47 4.96
CA PRO A 108 5.27 -10.54 5.57
C PRO A 108 6.15 -11.70 6.03
N LYS A 109 5.70 -12.44 7.06
CA LYS A 109 6.39 -13.66 7.47
C LYS A 109 6.35 -14.68 6.33
N PRO A 110 7.49 -15.23 5.88
CA PRO A 110 7.50 -16.24 4.83
C PRO A 110 6.72 -17.50 5.22
N GLN A 111 6.14 -18.16 4.23
CA GLN A 111 5.38 -19.40 4.42
C GLN A 111 6.25 -20.52 4.99
N GLN A 112 7.48 -20.63 4.52
CA GLN A 112 8.45 -21.60 5.01
C GLN A 112 9.78 -20.87 5.26
N LEU A 113 10.31 -21.00 6.46
CA LEU A 113 11.58 -20.40 6.86
C LEU A 113 12.31 -21.36 7.79
N LYS A 114 13.53 -21.72 7.40
CA LYS A 114 14.46 -22.50 8.21
C LYS A 114 15.76 -21.71 8.35
N TRP A 115 16.15 -21.42 9.57
CA TRP A 115 17.46 -20.86 9.87
C TRP A 115 18.50 -21.96 9.93
N ASN A 116 19.62 -21.74 9.24
CA ASN A 116 20.78 -22.61 9.24
C ASN A 116 21.93 -22.00 10.04
N ASN A 117 22.99 -22.76 10.31
CA ASN A 117 24.17 -22.23 10.96
C ASN A 117 25.05 -21.43 9.98
N GLY A 118 25.64 -20.35 10.47
CA GLY A 118 26.54 -19.51 9.67
C GLY A 118 25.84 -18.31 9.04
N TYR A 119 26.54 -17.62 8.19
CA TYR A 119 26.08 -16.41 7.51
C TYR A 119 26.84 -16.15 6.21
N PHE A 120 26.25 -15.41 5.31
CA PHE A 120 26.88 -14.86 4.11
C PHE A 120 27.45 -13.47 4.45
N PRO A 121 28.76 -13.23 4.36
CA PRO A 121 29.32 -11.91 4.58
C PRO A 121 29.10 -11.01 3.36
N LEU A 122 28.52 -9.82 3.60
CA LEU A 122 28.36 -8.77 2.60
C LEU A 122 29.66 -7.95 2.52
N SER A 123 30.15 -7.68 1.35
CA SER A 123 31.37 -6.89 1.14
C SER A 123 31.33 -6.20 -0.23
N ALA A 124 32.24 -5.27 -0.44
CA ALA A 124 32.44 -4.63 -1.76
C ALA A 124 32.88 -5.59 -2.87
N SER A 125 33.33 -6.80 -2.52
CA SER A 125 33.64 -7.87 -3.50
C SER A 125 32.43 -8.76 -3.80
N THR A 126 31.27 -8.56 -3.14
CA THR A 126 30.06 -9.30 -3.45
C THR A 126 29.59 -8.96 -4.85
N THR A 127 29.30 -9.97 -5.67
CA THR A 127 28.85 -9.81 -7.06
C THR A 127 27.42 -10.29 -7.19
N ILE A 128 26.58 -9.55 -7.90
CA ILE A 128 25.25 -10.00 -8.30
C ILE A 128 25.37 -10.69 -9.64
N LEU A 129 25.09 -11.98 -9.67
CA LEU A 129 25.15 -12.82 -10.88
C LEU A 129 23.77 -12.82 -11.56
N VAL A 130 23.76 -12.47 -12.83
CA VAL A 130 22.57 -12.42 -13.69
C VAL A 130 22.89 -13.17 -14.99
N ASP A 131 22.50 -14.42 -15.05
CA ASP A 131 22.69 -15.31 -16.19
C ASP A 131 21.55 -15.23 -17.22
N ASP A 132 20.45 -14.58 -16.88
CA ASP A 132 19.32 -14.29 -17.76
C ASP A 132 19.10 -12.78 -17.88
N SER A 133 19.22 -12.24 -19.08
CA SER A 133 19.09 -10.81 -19.36
C SER A 133 17.72 -10.24 -19.02
N THR A 134 16.66 -11.06 -18.95
CA THR A 134 15.32 -10.64 -18.54
C THR A 134 15.27 -10.19 -17.07
N LEU A 135 16.22 -10.65 -16.24
CA LEU A 135 16.35 -10.31 -14.83
C LEU A 135 17.23 -9.08 -14.57
N LEU A 136 17.78 -8.45 -15.60
CA LEU A 136 18.69 -7.29 -15.43
C LEU A 136 18.01 -6.14 -14.67
N LYS A 137 16.74 -5.89 -14.93
CA LYS A 137 15.95 -4.87 -14.23
C LYS A 137 15.89 -5.17 -12.73
N ASP A 138 15.58 -6.41 -12.36
CA ASP A 138 15.47 -6.81 -10.95
C ASP A 138 16.83 -6.81 -10.25
N ALA A 139 17.89 -7.20 -10.97
CA ALA A 139 19.27 -7.12 -10.47
C ALA A 139 19.70 -5.67 -10.18
N LEU A 140 19.26 -4.70 -10.99
CA LEU A 140 19.49 -3.28 -10.73
C LEU A 140 18.73 -2.80 -9.49
N VAL A 141 17.53 -3.30 -9.24
CA VAL A 141 16.80 -3.02 -7.99
C VAL A 141 17.59 -3.50 -6.78
N LEU A 142 18.10 -4.73 -6.81
CA LEU A 142 18.92 -5.26 -5.72
C LEU A 142 20.23 -4.46 -5.57
N LYS A 143 20.91 -4.17 -6.68
CA LYS A 143 22.14 -3.36 -6.69
C LYS A 143 21.91 -2.01 -6.02
N ASN A 144 20.87 -1.28 -6.43
CA ASN A 144 20.54 0.02 -5.87
C ASN A 144 20.21 -0.07 -4.36
N ALA A 145 19.46 -1.10 -3.93
CA ALA A 145 19.16 -1.32 -2.52
C ALA A 145 20.43 -1.60 -1.69
N MET A 146 21.41 -2.32 -2.24
CA MET A 146 22.68 -2.57 -1.59
C MET A 146 23.56 -1.29 -1.53
N GLU A 147 23.60 -0.52 -2.61
CA GLU A 147 24.35 0.75 -2.67
C GLU A 147 23.80 1.80 -1.69
N GLN A 148 22.47 1.88 -1.53
CA GLN A 148 21.83 2.72 -0.51
C GLN A 148 22.24 2.33 0.93
N LYS A 149 22.66 1.08 1.13
CA LYS A 149 23.20 0.57 2.39
C LYS A 149 24.73 0.72 2.50
N GLY A 150 25.38 1.38 1.54
CA GLY A 150 26.84 1.59 1.50
C GLY A 150 27.62 0.38 0.98
N LEU A 151 26.98 -0.54 0.28
CA LEU A 151 27.63 -1.74 -0.30
C LEU A 151 27.78 -1.55 -1.83
N GLU A 152 28.96 -1.20 -2.28
CA GLU A 152 29.26 -1.18 -3.72
C GLU A 152 29.36 -2.60 -4.27
N VAL A 153 28.46 -2.96 -5.20
CA VAL A 153 28.41 -4.30 -5.78
C VAL A 153 28.45 -4.25 -7.30
N LYS A 154 28.99 -5.29 -7.91
CA LYS A 154 29.11 -5.43 -9.37
C LYS A 154 28.06 -6.41 -9.90
N LEU A 155 27.63 -6.17 -11.13
CA LEU A 155 26.87 -7.17 -11.90
C LEU A 155 27.84 -8.01 -12.72
N ALA A 156 27.59 -9.30 -12.84
CA ALA A 156 28.33 -10.22 -13.69
C ALA A 156 27.37 -11.24 -14.34
N ASP A 157 27.76 -11.78 -15.47
CA ASP A 157 27.04 -12.83 -16.21
C ASP A 157 27.57 -14.24 -15.90
N LYS A 158 28.72 -14.33 -15.23
CA LYS A 158 29.40 -15.59 -14.90
C LYS A 158 29.94 -15.58 -13.49
N VAL A 159 29.96 -16.75 -12.88
CA VAL A 159 30.62 -16.97 -11.59
C VAL A 159 32.14 -16.77 -11.78
N LEU A 160 32.72 -15.95 -10.94
CA LEU A 160 34.17 -15.76 -10.83
C LEU A 160 34.71 -16.66 -9.72
N ASP A 161 35.88 -17.27 -9.95
CA ASP A 161 36.54 -18.13 -8.97
C ASP A 161 36.80 -17.36 -7.65
N ASN A 162 36.50 -17.98 -6.52
CA ASN A 162 36.72 -17.45 -5.18
C ASN A 162 35.95 -16.14 -4.86
N VAL A 163 34.91 -15.79 -5.60
CA VAL A 163 34.07 -14.62 -5.34
C VAL A 163 32.73 -15.05 -4.74
N LYS A 164 32.34 -14.39 -3.68
CA LYS A 164 31.01 -14.56 -3.08
C LYS A 164 29.97 -13.83 -3.92
N TYR A 165 28.85 -14.49 -4.21
CA TYR A 165 27.86 -13.94 -5.14
C TYR A 165 26.42 -14.10 -4.65
N ILE A 166 25.57 -13.25 -5.19
CA ILE A 166 24.11 -13.33 -5.08
C ILE A 166 23.58 -13.62 -6.48
N GLN A 167 22.97 -14.77 -6.69
CA GLN A 167 22.43 -15.19 -7.98
C GLN A 167 20.92 -15.00 -8.05
N LEU A 168 20.45 -14.37 -9.12
CA LEU A 168 19.05 -14.33 -9.51
C LEU A 168 18.83 -15.31 -10.65
N ARG A 169 17.90 -16.26 -10.48
CA ARG A 169 17.71 -17.34 -11.45
C ARG A 169 16.23 -17.68 -11.64
N LEU A 170 15.79 -17.76 -12.88
CA LEU A 170 14.50 -18.38 -13.20
C LEU A 170 14.59 -19.89 -13.05
N GLY A 171 13.60 -20.49 -12.44
CA GLY A 171 13.54 -21.93 -12.19
C GLY A 171 12.24 -22.33 -11.51
N ASN A 172 11.96 -23.63 -11.49
CA ASN A 172 10.72 -24.13 -10.94
C ASN A 172 10.69 -24.04 -9.41
N VAL A 173 9.72 -23.29 -8.89
CA VAL A 173 9.36 -23.22 -7.45
C VAL A 173 7.91 -23.65 -7.31
N THR A 174 7.68 -24.74 -6.59
CA THR A 174 6.32 -25.24 -6.35
C THR A 174 5.69 -24.51 -5.17
N ALA A 175 4.52 -23.96 -5.39
CA ALA A 175 3.68 -23.32 -4.38
C ALA A 175 2.23 -23.72 -4.56
N PRO A 176 1.43 -23.84 -3.49
CA PRO A 176 0.02 -24.23 -3.60
C PRO A 176 -0.87 -23.12 -4.20
N LEU A 177 -0.44 -21.85 -4.09
CA LEU A 177 -1.16 -20.67 -4.54
C LEU A 177 -0.18 -19.67 -5.19
N ASN A 178 -0.68 -18.78 -6.05
CA ASN A 178 0.02 -17.61 -6.57
C ASN A 178 1.47 -17.90 -7.04
N GLN A 179 1.63 -18.96 -7.82
CA GLN A 179 2.94 -19.48 -8.25
C GLN A 179 3.79 -18.47 -8.99
N SER A 180 3.20 -17.49 -9.67
CA SER A 180 3.95 -16.42 -10.36
C SER A 180 4.77 -15.55 -9.42
N GLU A 181 4.33 -15.42 -8.15
CA GLU A 181 5.04 -14.66 -7.13
C GLU A 181 5.89 -15.54 -6.20
N ALA A 182 5.85 -16.86 -6.39
CA ALA A 182 6.59 -17.79 -5.55
C ALA A 182 8.09 -17.71 -5.82
N TYR A 183 8.88 -17.80 -4.74
CA TYR A 183 10.33 -17.83 -4.82
C TYR A 183 10.92 -18.77 -3.76
N HIS A 184 12.13 -19.21 -4.02
CA HIS A 184 13.01 -19.89 -3.08
C HIS A 184 14.28 -19.06 -2.90
N LEU A 185 14.65 -18.77 -1.66
CA LEU A 185 15.86 -18.05 -1.30
C LEU A 185 16.71 -18.94 -0.40
N GLU A 186 17.91 -19.27 -0.88
CA GLU A 186 18.92 -20.03 -0.13
C GLU A 186 20.09 -19.12 0.21
N THR A 187 20.48 -19.06 1.48
CA THR A 187 21.67 -18.36 1.94
C THR A 187 22.65 -19.33 2.58
N THR A 188 23.86 -19.38 2.06
CA THR A 188 25.00 -20.15 2.60
C THR A 188 26.15 -19.22 2.91
N ALA A 189 27.29 -19.73 3.37
CA ALA A 189 28.49 -18.94 3.60
C ALA A 189 29.13 -18.38 2.29
N ASP A 190 28.85 -18.99 1.14
CA ASP A 190 29.55 -18.70 -0.11
C ASP A 190 28.64 -18.04 -1.16
N LYS A 191 27.34 -18.26 -1.07
CA LYS A 191 26.37 -17.72 -2.03
C LYS A 191 25.01 -17.46 -1.41
N ILE A 192 24.29 -16.53 -2.04
CA ILE A 192 22.84 -16.37 -1.91
C ILE A 192 22.23 -16.67 -3.28
N VAL A 193 21.18 -17.48 -3.33
CA VAL A 193 20.49 -17.81 -4.58
C VAL A 193 18.99 -17.51 -4.39
N ILE A 194 18.44 -16.68 -5.27
CA ILE A 194 17.01 -16.47 -5.39
C ILE A 194 16.54 -17.16 -6.66
N THR A 195 15.69 -18.15 -6.53
CA THR A 195 15.07 -18.88 -7.62
C THR A 195 13.57 -18.59 -7.64
N ALA A 196 12.99 -18.30 -8.79
CA ALA A 196 11.55 -18.08 -8.92
C ALA A 196 11.04 -18.47 -10.31
N ASN A 197 9.73 -18.68 -10.43
CA ASN A 197 9.06 -19.01 -11.69
C ASN A 197 9.02 -17.82 -12.66
N THR A 198 9.05 -16.60 -12.14
CA THR A 198 8.93 -15.35 -12.91
C THR A 198 9.80 -14.24 -12.31
N SER A 199 10.02 -13.17 -13.06
CA SER A 199 10.67 -11.95 -12.57
C SER A 199 9.94 -11.34 -11.36
N GLN A 200 8.61 -11.44 -11.29
CA GLN A 200 7.84 -10.96 -10.12
C GLN A 200 8.20 -11.75 -8.86
N GLY A 201 8.37 -13.07 -8.97
CA GLY A 201 8.86 -13.90 -7.86
C GLY A 201 10.29 -13.56 -7.45
N ILE A 202 11.19 -13.30 -8.42
CA ILE A 202 12.56 -12.79 -8.16
C ILE A 202 12.48 -11.47 -7.38
N TYR A 203 11.65 -10.53 -7.82
CA TYR A 203 11.46 -9.24 -7.14
C TYR A 203 10.99 -9.43 -5.69
N SER A 204 10.03 -10.34 -5.45
CA SER A 204 9.56 -10.67 -4.09
C SER A 204 10.67 -11.27 -3.22
N GLY A 205 11.52 -12.12 -3.78
CA GLY A 205 12.71 -12.68 -3.12
C GLY A 205 13.74 -11.60 -2.79
N ILE A 206 13.95 -10.62 -3.69
CA ILE A 206 14.83 -9.46 -3.46
C ILE A 206 14.32 -8.65 -2.26
N GLN A 207 13.02 -8.37 -2.15
CA GLN A 207 12.47 -7.63 -1.00
C GLN A 207 12.73 -8.37 0.32
N THR A 208 12.64 -9.69 0.33
CA THR A 208 13.01 -10.49 1.50
C THR A 208 14.51 -10.42 1.80
N LEU A 209 15.36 -10.54 0.78
CA LEU A 209 16.81 -10.42 0.97
C LEU A 209 17.20 -9.05 1.53
N VAL A 210 16.60 -7.96 1.05
CA VAL A 210 16.85 -6.60 1.55
C VAL A 210 16.47 -6.47 3.03
N GLN A 211 15.41 -7.13 3.48
CA GLN A 211 15.05 -7.19 4.91
C GLN A 211 16.04 -8.01 5.73
N LEU A 212 16.59 -9.11 5.17
CA LEU A 212 17.62 -9.91 5.81
C LEU A 212 18.95 -9.13 6.00
N MET A 213 19.24 -8.16 5.13
CA MET A 213 20.45 -7.31 5.18
C MET A 213 20.37 -6.18 6.23
N ARG A 214 19.69 -6.36 7.35
CA ARG A 214 19.47 -5.26 8.31
C ARG A 214 20.73 -4.64 8.93
N ASN A 215 21.82 -5.40 9.04
CA ASN A 215 23.07 -4.93 9.61
C ASN A 215 24.10 -4.49 8.56
N ASN A 216 23.79 -4.57 7.28
CA ASN A 216 24.67 -4.25 6.14
C ASN A 216 26.02 -4.99 6.13
N VAL A 217 26.22 -5.98 6.99
CA VAL A 217 27.48 -6.69 7.20
C VAL A 217 27.37 -8.16 6.79
N PHE A 218 26.22 -8.79 7.05
CA PHE A 218 25.98 -10.18 6.72
C PHE A 218 24.50 -10.50 6.55
N VAL A 219 24.20 -11.64 5.96
CA VAL A 219 22.89 -12.25 5.88
C VAL A 219 22.96 -13.63 6.55
N ASP A 220 22.10 -13.88 7.53
CA ASP A 220 22.02 -15.18 8.22
C ASP A 220 21.75 -16.31 7.23
N ALA A 221 22.44 -17.45 7.40
CA ALA A 221 22.21 -18.64 6.60
C ALA A 221 20.78 -19.15 6.81
N SER A 222 20.05 -19.35 5.71
CA SER A 222 18.64 -19.71 5.76
C SER A 222 18.16 -20.36 4.47
N GLU A 223 17.06 -21.07 4.56
CA GLU A 223 16.25 -21.55 3.46
C GLU A 223 14.84 -20.98 3.60
N ILE A 224 14.38 -20.25 2.60
CA ILE A 224 13.07 -19.61 2.57
C ILE A 224 12.35 -20.05 1.30
N THR A 225 11.14 -20.61 1.44
CA THR A 225 10.22 -20.78 0.31
C THR A 225 8.95 -20.01 0.65
N ASP A 226 8.60 -19.08 -0.23
CA ASP A 226 7.51 -18.13 0.06
C ASP A 226 6.64 -17.89 -1.16
N TRP A 227 5.38 -17.63 -0.88
CA TRP A 227 4.34 -17.26 -1.84
C TRP A 227 3.26 -16.47 -1.12
N PRO A 228 2.53 -15.55 -1.78
CA PRO A 228 1.47 -14.81 -1.13
C PRO A 228 0.26 -15.71 -0.81
N ALA A 229 -0.28 -15.58 0.40
CA ALA A 229 -1.54 -16.22 0.77
C ALA A 229 -2.75 -15.62 0.03
N PHE A 230 -2.66 -14.33 -0.36
CA PHE A 230 -3.71 -13.60 -1.05
C PHE A 230 -3.17 -13.04 -2.37
N ALA A 231 -3.91 -13.22 -3.46
CA ALA A 231 -3.58 -12.65 -4.76
C ALA A 231 -3.73 -11.13 -4.81
N TRP A 232 -4.64 -10.58 -4.01
CA TRP A 232 -4.93 -9.14 -3.94
C TRP A 232 -4.48 -8.59 -2.58
N ARG A 233 -3.49 -7.71 -2.59
CA ARG A 233 -2.88 -7.12 -1.38
C ARG A 233 -2.77 -5.62 -1.59
N GLY A 234 -3.87 -4.92 -1.28
CA GLY A 234 -4.05 -3.51 -1.61
C GLY A 234 -3.69 -2.55 -0.48
N PHE A 235 -3.34 -1.33 -0.90
CA PHE A 235 -3.26 -0.14 -0.06
C PHE A 235 -3.94 1.00 -0.80
N MET A 236 -4.88 1.67 -0.14
CA MET A 236 -5.64 2.78 -0.70
C MET A 236 -5.12 4.11 -0.16
N VAL A 237 -5.06 5.12 -1.03
CA VAL A 237 -4.75 6.50 -0.66
C VAL A 237 -5.79 7.43 -1.25
N ASP A 238 -6.49 8.15 -0.37
CA ASP A 238 -7.44 9.18 -0.74
C ASP A 238 -6.73 10.53 -0.89
N VAL A 239 -6.40 10.84 -2.12
CA VAL A 239 -5.78 12.11 -2.51
C VAL A 239 -6.82 13.15 -2.96
N GLY A 240 -8.06 12.74 -3.16
CA GLY A 240 -9.19 13.64 -3.39
C GLY A 240 -9.41 14.55 -2.20
N ARG A 241 -9.47 13.97 -0.99
CA ARG A 241 -9.62 14.72 0.27
C ARG A 241 -8.36 15.46 0.68
N ASN A 242 -7.17 14.87 0.52
CA ASN A 242 -5.89 15.49 0.91
C ASN A 242 -4.84 15.19 -0.17
N TYR A 243 -4.44 16.21 -0.91
CA TYR A 243 -3.43 16.07 -1.94
C TYR A 243 -2.10 15.54 -1.40
N GLN A 244 -1.48 14.66 -2.15
CA GLN A 244 -0.13 14.18 -1.89
C GLN A 244 0.72 14.31 -3.14
N SER A 245 1.93 14.84 -2.98
CA SER A 245 2.85 15.00 -4.13
C SER A 245 3.25 13.65 -4.73
N ILE A 246 3.56 13.63 -6.02
CA ILE A 246 4.08 12.43 -6.70
C ILE A 246 5.29 11.84 -5.97
N LYS A 247 6.15 12.69 -5.42
CA LYS A 247 7.29 12.25 -4.61
C LYS A 247 6.84 11.44 -3.39
N LEU A 248 5.83 11.90 -2.66
CA LEU A 248 5.32 11.19 -1.48
C LEU A 248 4.61 9.89 -1.86
N LEU A 249 3.81 9.90 -2.93
CA LEU A 249 3.16 8.70 -3.45
C LEU A 249 4.19 7.63 -3.86
N LYS A 250 5.28 8.01 -4.53
CA LYS A 250 6.36 7.10 -4.86
C LYS A 250 7.03 6.50 -3.62
N GLN A 251 7.24 7.27 -2.56
CA GLN A 251 7.75 6.75 -1.29
C GLN A 251 6.80 5.71 -0.68
N GLN A 252 5.50 5.93 -0.75
CA GLN A 252 4.50 4.95 -0.27
C GLN A 252 4.53 3.68 -1.12
N ILE A 253 4.64 3.80 -2.44
CA ILE A 253 4.77 2.67 -3.37
C ILE A 253 6.05 1.88 -3.08
N ASP A 254 7.17 2.54 -2.75
CA ASP A 254 8.40 1.85 -2.33
C ASP A 254 8.19 1.05 -1.04
N VAL A 255 7.46 1.59 -0.08
CA VAL A 255 7.08 0.88 1.15
C VAL A 255 6.15 -0.30 0.83
N MET A 256 5.15 -0.11 -0.04
CA MET A 256 4.27 -1.18 -0.50
C MET A 256 5.08 -2.33 -1.12
N ALA A 257 6.02 -2.01 -2.01
CA ALA A 257 6.90 -2.99 -2.63
C ALA A 257 7.73 -3.77 -1.60
N ALA A 258 8.32 -3.06 -0.62
CA ALA A 258 9.11 -3.68 0.44
C ALA A 258 8.32 -4.69 1.28
N TYR A 259 7.01 -4.48 1.42
CA TYR A 259 6.08 -5.37 2.12
C TYR A 259 5.25 -6.25 1.17
N LYS A 260 5.62 -6.32 -0.11
CA LYS A 260 5.01 -7.19 -1.13
C LYS A 260 3.51 -6.93 -1.35
N LEU A 261 3.04 -5.70 -1.11
CA LEU A 261 1.73 -5.26 -1.57
C LEU A 261 1.76 -5.10 -3.09
N ASN A 262 0.69 -5.49 -3.78
CA ASN A 262 0.67 -5.51 -5.25
C ASN A 262 -0.46 -4.70 -5.88
N ILE A 263 -1.28 -4.04 -5.08
CA ILE A 263 -2.38 -3.19 -5.55
C ILE A 263 -2.29 -1.82 -4.88
N PHE A 264 -2.11 -0.78 -5.70
CA PHE A 264 -2.20 0.60 -5.26
C PHE A 264 -3.54 1.18 -5.67
N HIS A 265 -4.48 1.30 -4.73
CA HIS A 265 -5.78 1.88 -4.96
C HIS A 265 -5.68 3.41 -4.79
N PHE A 266 -5.81 4.11 -5.89
CA PHE A 266 -5.60 5.55 -6.00
C PHE A 266 -6.93 6.27 -6.16
N HIS A 267 -7.34 7.02 -5.13
CA HIS A 267 -8.64 7.70 -5.05
C HIS A 267 -8.49 9.22 -5.20
N PRO A 268 -8.52 9.77 -6.42
CA PRO A 268 -8.24 11.17 -6.70
C PRO A 268 -9.49 12.04 -6.89
N THR A 269 -10.70 11.50 -6.77
CA THR A 269 -11.94 12.26 -6.97
C THR A 269 -12.85 12.16 -5.75
N GLU A 270 -13.31 13.31 -5.27
CA GLU A 270 -14.05 13.41 -4.03
C GLU A 270 -14.88 14.71 -3.95
N ASP A 271 -15.78 14.81 -2.95
CA ASP A 271 -16.54 16.03 -2.67
C ASP A 271 -15.65 17.26 -2.48
N ILE A 272 -14.46 17.06 -1.92
CA ILE A 272 -13.49 18.13 -1.62
C ILE A 272 -12.84 18.67 -2.88
N ALA A 273 -12.40 17.78 -3.77
CA ALA A 273 -11.73 18.15 -5.01
C ALA A 273 -11.74 17.00 -6.02
N TRP A 274 -11.78 17.35 -7.28
CA TRP A 274 -11.46 16.49 -8.40
C TRP A 274 -10.01 16.74 -8.80
N ARG A 275 -9.14 15.75 -8.70
CA ARG A 275 -7.70 15.92 -8.89
C ARG A 275 -7.12 15.19 -10.10
N LEU A 276 -7.95 14.73 -11.01
CA LEU A 276 -7.50 14.15 -12.28
C LEU A 276 -7.69 15.15 -13.40
N GLN A 277 -6.63 15.42 -14.16
CA GLN A 277 -6.70 16.25 -15.35
C GLN A 277 -7.61 15.61 -16.41
N SER A 278 -8.55 16.38 -16.94
CA SER A 278 -9.31 16.08 -18.14
C SER A 278 -9.05 17.16 -19.19
N LYS A 279 -8.79 16.76 -20.43
CA LYS A 279 -8.67 17.69 -21.56
C LYS A 279 -10.04 18.12 -22.09
N LEU A 280 -11.03 17.22 -21.96
CA LEU A 280 -12.40 17.50 -22.36
C LEU A 280 -13.09 18.47 -21.38
N TYR A 281 -12.77 18.34 -20.09
CA TYR A 281 -13.42 19.12 -19.03
C TYR A 281 -12.37 19.73 -18.08
N PRO A 282 -11.56 20.71 -18.58
CA PRO A 282 -10.45 21.27 -17.80
C PRO A 282 -10.89 21.98 -16.51
N GLN A 283 -12.15 22.44 -16.44
CA GLN A 283 -12.73 23.07 -15.24
C GLN A 283 -12.81 22.12 -14.03
N LEU A 284 -12.75 20.80 -14.22
CA LEU A 284 -12.74 19.85 -13.11
C LEU A 284 -11.57 20.05 -12.15
N THR A 285 -10.43 20.54 -12.66
CA THR A 285 -9.22 20.81 -11.87
C THR A 285 -9.00 22.29 -11.59
N ASP A 286 -10.00 23.14 -11.86
CA ASP A 286 -9.91 24.58 -11.55
C ASP A 286 -9.88 24.78 -10.02
N PRO A 287 -8.93 25.58 -9.50
CA PRO A 287 -8.82 25.91 -8.08
C PRO A 287 -10.09 26.48 -7.45
N GLU A 288 -10.95 27.14 -8.24
CA GLU A 288 -12.21 27.71 -7.77
C GLU A 288 -13.14 26.64 -7.21
N TYR A 289 -13.16 25.45 -7.82
CA TYR A 289 -14.07 24.36 -7.44
C TYR A 289 -13.49 23.41 -6.40
N MET A 290 -12.25 23.62 -5.96
CA MET A 290 -11.59 22.84 -4.91
C MET A 290 -11.81 23.50 -3.54
N LEU A 291 -12.16 22.69 -2.53
CA LEU A 291 -12.35 23.17 -1.15
C LEU A 291 -11.07 23.10 -0.32
N ARG A 292 -10.10 22.26 -0.73
CA ARG A 292 -8.81 22.06 -0.04
C ARG A 292 -7.70 21.85 -1.06
N ASP A 293 -6.48 22.25 -0.72
CA ASP A 293 -5.30 22.15 -1.57
C ASP A 293 -5.57 22.64 -2.98
N LYS A 294 -6.05 23.91 -3.05
CA LYS A 294 -6.54 24.53 -4.29
C LYS A 294 -5.44 24.61 -5.33
N GLY A 295 -5.74 24.11 -6.53
CA GLY A 295 -4.79 24.09 -7.66
C GLY A 295 -3.85 22.88 -7.65
N GLU A 296 -3.90 22.03 -6.61
CA GLU A 296 -3.11 20.81 -6.56
C GLU A 296 -3.91 19.65 -7.19
N TYR A 297 -3.42 19.12 -8.30
CA TYR A 297 -4.01 18.02 -9.05
C TYR A 297 -2.93 17.23 -9.79
N TYR A 298 -3.29 16.09 -10.35
CA TYR A 298 -2.40 15.22 -11.12
C TYR A 298 -2.63 15.44 -12.62
N THR A 299 -1.57 15.85 -13.30
CA THR A 299 -1.55 15.95 -14.76
C THR A 299 -1.55 14.57 -15.41
N GLU A 300 -1.82 14.51 -16.71
CA GLU A 300 -1.69 13.28 -17.49
C GLU A 300 -0.30 12.66 -17.33
N ASN A 301 0.75 13.47 -17.34
CA ASN A 301 2.11 12.98 -17.17
C ASN A 301 2.36 12.44 -15.77
N ASP A 302 1.85 13.09 -14.73
CA ASP A 302 1.99 12.62 -13.33
C ASP A 302 1.36 11.25 -13.15
N LEU A 303 0.16 11.03 -13.68
CA LEU A 303 -0.50 9.74 -13.54
C LEU A 303 0.17 8.65 -14.38
N LYS A 304 0.62 8.97 -15.60
CA LYS A 304 1.44 8.03 -16.42
C LYS A 304 2.74 7.65 -15.73
N GLU A 305 3.42 8.63 -15.13
CA GLU A 305 4.63 8.39 -14.34
C GLU A 305 4.34 7.48 -13.15
N LEU A 306 3.24 7.70 -12.42
CA LEU A 306 2.85 6.90 -11.27
C LEU A 306 2.49 5.45 -11.67
N ILE A 307 1.75 5.28 -12.78
CA ILE A 307 1.41 3.97 -13.35
C ILE A 307 2.68 3.19 -13.69
N ASN A 308 3.64 3.83 -14.38
CA ASN A 308 4.90 3.20 -14.74
C ASN A 308 5.74 2.84 -13.51
N TYR A 309 5.79 3.75 -12.52
CA TYR A 309 6.49 3.52 -11.26
C TYR A 309 5.96 2.32 -10.48
N CYS A 310 4.63 2.13 -10.49
CA CYS A 310 3.98 0.94 -9.94
C CYS A 310 4.34 -0.33 -10.75
N LYS A 311 4.23 -0.27 -12.09
CA LYS A 311 4.56 -1.42 -12.99
C LYS A 311 5.99 -1.90 -12.80
N GLU A 312 6.93 -0.98 -12.58
CA GLU A 312 8.33 -1.32 -12.31
C GLU A 312 8.52 -2.14 -11.03
N ARG A 313 7.58 -2.08 -10.11
CA ARG A 313 7.56 -2.76 -8.81
C ARG A 313 6.56 -3.91 -8.73
N TYR A 314 6.02 -4.32 -9.87
CA TYR A 314 4.97 -5.35 -9.95
C TYR A 314 3.72 -4.99 -9.13
N ILE A 315 3.42 -3.70 -9.01
CA ILE A 315 2.23 -3.15 -8.37
C ILE A 315 1.27 -2.70 -9.47
N THR A 316 0.02 -3.11 -9.37
CA THR A 316 -1.05 -2.61 -10.25
C THR A 316 -1.66 -1.37 -9.61
N LEU A 317 -1.63 -0.24 -10.32
CA LEU A 317 -2.39 0.93 -9.93
C LEU A 317 -3.85 0.73 -10.34
N VAL A 318 -4.76 0.84 -9.38
CA VAL A 318 -6.20 0.83 -9.55
C VAL A 318 -6.72 2.23 -9.26
N PRO A 319 -7.01 3.02 -10.31
CA PRO A 319 -7.57 4.35 -10.12
C PRO A 319 -9.05 4.25 -9.78
N GLU A 320 -9.51 5.16 -8.93
CA GLU A 320 -10.93 5.31 -8.61
C GLU A 320 -11.44 6.65 -9.14
N ILE A 321 -12.51 6.58 -9.91
CA ILE A 321 -13.32 7.76 -10.23
C ILE A 321 -14.67 7.51 -9.54
N ASP A 322 -14.81 8.06 -8.33
CA ASP A 322 -15.96 7.79 -7.49
C ASP A 322 -17.22 8.44 -8.05
N MET A 323 -18.26 7.61 -8.21
CA MET A 323 -19.50 7.98 -8.85
C MET A 323 -20.67 7.05 -8.50
N PRO A 324 -21.90 7.56 -8.40
CA PRO A 324 -22.25 8.97 -8.43
C PRO A 324 -22.17 9.62 -7.04
N GLY A 325 -21.71 8.89 -6.00
CA GLY A 325 -21.39 9.39 -4.68
C GLY A 325 -20.16 10.30 -4.72
N HIS A 326 -19.84 10.97 -3.61
CA HIS A 326 -18.64 11.80 -3.44
C HIS A 326 -18.32 12.72 -4.62
N SER A 327 -19.37 13.25 -5.27
CA SER A 327 -19.30 13.97 -6.55
C SER A 327 -19.58 15.47 -6.46
N ALA A 328 -19.52 16.07 -5.25
CA ALA A 328 -19.82 17.48 -5.11
C ALA A 328 -18.80 18.39 -5.83
N ALA A 329 -17.53 17.97 -5.96
CA ALA A 329 -16.56 18.71 -6.77
C ALA A 329 -16.95 18.71 -8.26
N PHE A 330 -17.36 17.56 -8.79
CA PHE A 330 -17.91 17.46 -10.14
C PHE A 330 -19.09 18.41 -10.34
N LYS A 331 -20.06 18.38 -9.42
CA LYS A 331 -21.26 19.24 -9.48
C LYS A 331 -20.92 20.73 -9.45
N ARG A 332 -19.92 21.13 -8.65
CA ARG A 332 -19.45 22.53 -8.63
C ARG A 332 -18.82 22.93 -9.96
N ALA A 333 -18.00 22.07 -10.53
CA ALA A 333 -17.26 22.36 -11.77
C ALA A 333 -18.14 22.30 -13.02
N MET A 334 -19.09 21.36 -13.06
CA MET A 334 -19.92 21.12 -14.24
C MET A 334 -21.28 21.80 -14.18
N GLY A 335 -21.72 22.25 -13.00
CA GLY A 335 -23.02 22.91 -12.80
C GLY A 335 -24.22 21.94 -12.83
N VAL A 336 -23.99 20.64 -12.99
CA VAL A 336 -25.03 19.61 -13.11
C VAL A 336 -24.82 18.49 -12.09
N ASP A 337 -25.91 17.80 -11.74
CA ASP A 337 -25.84 16.60 -10.91
C ASP A 337 -25.30 15.45 -11.74
N MET A 338 -24.39 14.66 -11.17
CA MET A 338 -23.79 13.53 -11.87
C MET A 338 -24.83 12.48 -12.29
N GLN A 339 -25.91 12.33 -11.54
CA GLN A 339 -27.01 11.41 -11.86
C GLN A 339 -28.06 11.98 -12.83
N SER A 340 -27.94 13.25 -13.27
CA SER A 340 -28.79 13.75 -14.35
C SER A 340 -28.41 13.09 -15.69
N ASP A 341 -29.30 13.15 -16.69
CA ASP A 341 -28.99 12.63 -18.03
C ASP A 341 -27.75 13.34 -18.63
N GLU A 342 -27.64 14.66 -18.45
CA GLU A 342 -26.45 15.43 -18.84
C GLU A 342 -25.20 15.03 -18.08
N GLY A 343 -25.29 14.84 -16.76
CA GLY A 343 -24.21 14.38 -15.92
C GLY A 343 -23.70 12.99 -16.33
N LEU A 344 -24.62 12.06 -16.64
CA LEU A 344 -24.28 10.73 -17.14
C LEU A 344 -23.48 10.79 -18.45
N GLU A 345 -23.88 11.64 -19.40
CA GLU A 345 -23.13 11.79 -20.66
C GLU A 345 -21.76 12.41 -20.45
N ILE A 346 -21.61 13.36 -19.52
CA ILE A 346 -20.30 13.92 -19.13
C ILE A 346 -19.42 12.83 -18.53
N VAL A 347 -19.96 12.03 -17.62
CA VAL A 347 -19.22 10.91 -16.99
C VAL A 347 -18.75 9.90 -18.03
N LYS A 348 -19.61 9.53 -18.98
CA LYS A 348 -19.22 8.62 -20.07
C LYS A 348 -18.06 9.16 -20.90
N ASN A 349 -18.06 10.47 -21.20
CA ASN A 349 -16.96 11.12 -21.92
C ASN A 349 -15.67 11.11 -21.09
N ILE A 350 -15.74 11.37 -19.78
CA ILE A 350 -14.59 11.32 -18.87
C ILE A 350 -14.01 9.90 -18.81
N ILE A 351 -14.87 8.87 -18.67
CA ILE A 351 -14.42 7.47 -18.64
C ILE A 351 -13.75 7.08 -19.95
N LYS A 352 -14.33 7.49 -21.09
CA LYS A 352 -13.73 7.21 -22.39
C LYS A 352 -12.36 7.88 -22.52
N GLU A 353 -12.26 9.18 -22.22
CA GLU A 353 -10.99 9.90 -22.21
C GLU A 353 -9.96 9.19 -21.30
N PHE A 354 -10.37 8.81 -20.10
CA PHE A 354 -9.52 8.14 -19.13
C PHE A 354 -9.01 6.79 -19.65
N CYS A 355 -9.90 5.93 -20.14
CA CYS A 355 -9.55 4.60 -20.63
C CYS A 355 -8.69 4.64 -21.89
N ASP A 356 -8.89 5.63 -22.77
CA ASP A 356 -8.09 5.84 -23.97
C ASP A 356 -6.67 6.37 -23.63
N THR A 357 -6.54 7.10 -22.51
CA THR A 357 -5.30 7.77 -22.10
C THR A 357 -4.37 6.90 -21.28
N TYR A 358 -4.95 6.02 -20.40
CA TYR A 358 -4.19 5.31 -19.38
C TYR A 358 -4.24 3.79 -19.53
N ASP A 359 -3.07 3.19 -19.52
CA ASP A 359 -2.90 1.73 -19.57
C ASP A 359 -2.99 1.12 -18.16
N VAL A 360 -4.20 0.99 -17.66
CA VAL A 360 -4.54 0.31 -16.40
C VAL A 360 -5.54 -0.81 -16.66
N PRO A 361 -5.45 -1.96 -15.96
CA PRO A 361 -6.35 -3.09 -16.19
C PRO A 361 -7.72 -2.93 -15.51
N TYR A 362 -7.81 -2.07 -14.51
CA TYR A 362 -8.99 -1.86 -13.69
C TYR A 362 -9.37 -0.39 -13.63
N LEU A 363 -10.67 -0.14 -13.48
CA LEU A 363 -11.22 1.16 -13.05
C LEU A 363 -12.18 0.89 -11.90
N HIS A 364 -11.94 1.57 -10.77
CA HIS A 364 -12.84 1.54 -9.63
C HIS A 364 -13.83 2.70 -9.76
N LEU A 365 -15.14 2.40 -9.64
CA LEU A 365 -16.22 3.36 -9.86
C LEU A 365 -16.81 3.92 -8.56
N GLY A 366 -16.30 3.53 -7.39
CA GLY A 366 -16.89 3.90 -6.11
C GLY A 366 -18.23 3.23 -5.88
N ALA A 367 -19.29 4.00 -5.97
CA ALA A 367 -20.72 3.61 -5.87
C ALA A 367 -21.23 3.37 -4.44
N ASP A 368 -20.52 3.86 -3.42
CA ASP A 368 -20.92 3.80 -2.02
C ASP A 368 -21.57 5.11 -1.52
N GLU A 369 -22.14 5.02 -0.34
CA GLU A 369 -22.68 6.13 0.46
C GLU A 369 -23.67 7.08 -0.27
N VAL A 370 -24.31 6.61 -1.35
CA VAL A 370 -25.21 7.43 -2.17
C VAL A 370 -26.47 6.69 -2.55
N LYS A 371 -27.59 7.41 -2.59
CA LYS A 371 -28.84 6.88 -3.16
C LYS A 371 -28.80 6.98 -4.69
N ILE A 372 -28.89 5.85 -5.35
CA ILE A 372 -29.00 5.80 -6.81
C ILE A 372 -30.41 6.21 -7.21
N THR A 373 -30.53 7.38 -7.81
CA THR A 373 -31.79 7.95 -8.31
C THR A 373 -31.98 7.71 -9.80
N ASN A 374 -30.89 7.65 -10.57
CA ASN A 374 -30.88 7.28 -11.97
C ASN A 374 -30.47 5.80 -12.12
N HIS A 375 -31.43 4.91 -12.26
CA HIS A 375 -31.19 3.47 -12.36
C HIS A 375 -30.42 3.03 -13.61
N LYS A 376 -30.24 3.91 -14.61
CA LYS A 376 -29.41 3.64 -15.79
C LYS A 376 -27.95 3.94 -15.53
N PHE A 377 -27.62 4.79 -14.55
CA PHE A 377 -26.29 5.35 -14.35
C PHE A 377 -25.22 4.26 -14.25
N LEU A 378 -25.25 3.45 -13.19
CA LEU A 378 -24.23 2.41 -12.98
C LEU A 378 -24.21 1.37 -14.12
N PRO A 379 -25.38 0.79 -14.57
CA PRO A 379 -25.36 -0.18 -15.66
C PRO A 379 -24.71 0.35 -16.95
N GLU A 380 -24.98 1.60 -17.36
CA GLU A 380 -24.42 2.17 -18.57
C GLU A 380 -22.94 2.49 -18.42
N VAL A 381 -22.52 3.02 -17.26
CA VAL A 381 -21.11 3.30 -16.96
C VAL A 381 -20.28 2.03 -16.89
N ILE A 382 -20.78 0.99 -16.24
CA ILE A 382 -20.13 -0.33 -16.17
C ILE A 382 -19.96 -0.91 -17.58
N ALA A 383 -21.07 -0.99 -18.35
CA ALA A 383 -21.03 -1.54 -19.71
C ALA A 383 -20.05 -0.77 -20.61
N LEU A 384 -20.01 0.55 -20.52
CA LEU A 384 -19.04 1.37 -21.25
C LEU A 384 -17.61 1.02 -20.85
N THR A 385 -17.32 1.01 -19.55
CA THR A 385 -15.97 0.76 -19.02
C THR A 385 -15.45 -0.62 -19.45
N GLU A 386 -16.30 -1.65 -19.38
CA GLU A 386 -15.99 -3.00 -19.83
C GLU A 386 -15.78 -3.06 -21.36
N SER A 387 -16.60 -2.33 -22.13
CA SER A 387 -16.45 -2.24 -23.59
C SER A 387 -15.12 -1.60 -24.02
N LEU A 388 -14.54 -0.76 -23.15
CA LEU A 388 -13.21 -0.14 -23.32
C LEU A 388 -12.09 -1.05 -22.80
N GLY A 389 -12.37 -2.30 -22.46
CA GLY A 389 -11.39 -3.32 -22.08
C GLY A 389 -10.88 -3.22 -20.63
N LYS A 390 -11.54 -2.45 -19.77
CA LYS A 390 -11.18 -2.36 -18.35
C LYS A 390 -12.09 -3.27 -17.51
N LYS A 391 -11.55 -3.83 -16.43
CA LYS A 391 -12.33 -4.54 -15.41
C LYS A 391 -12.86 -3.53 -14.41
N VAL A 392 -14.15 -3.62 -14.10
CA VAL A 392 -14.80 -2.72 -13.15
C VAL A 392 -14.72 -3.27 -11.74
N ILE A 393 -14.43 -2.37 -10.79
CA ILE A 393 -14.51 -2.60 -9.35
C ILE A 393 -15.37 -1.49 -8.75
N GLY A 394 -16.03 -1.77 -7.65
CA GLY A 394 -16.80 -0.80 -6.87
C GLY A 394 -16.89 -1.25 -5.43
N TRP A 395 -17.27 -0.34 -4.57
CA TRP A 395 -17.65 -0.68 -3.21
C TRP A 395 -18.97 -1.44 -3.22
N GLU A 396 -19.22 -2.21 -2.18
CA GLU A 396 -20.56 -2.76 -1.98
C GLU A 396 -21.54 -1.59 -1.86
N PRO A 397 -22.57 -1.48 -2.70
CA PRO A 397 -23.51 -0.38 -2.61
C PRO A 397 -24.09 -0.36 -1.20
N GLY A 398 -23.82 0.71 -0.47
CA GLY A 398 -24.35 0.89 0.87
C GLY A 398 -25.85 0.70 0.83
N GLY A 399 -26.30 -0.33 1.53
CA GLY A 399 -27.67 -0.81 1.44
C GLY A 399 -28.69 0.31 1.67
N ASN A 400 -29.61 0.40 0.74
CA ASN A 400 -30.91 1.10 0.75
C ASN A 400 -30.88 2.62 0.78
#